data_ef45d156b1ddfe30f9374715fbc04121
#
_entry.id   ef45d156b1ddfe30f9374715fbc04121
#
_cell.length_a   1.000
_cell.length_b   1.000
_cell.length_c   1.000
_cell.angle_alpha   90.00
_cell.angle_beta   90.00
_cell.angle_gamma   90.00
#
_symmetry.space_group_name_H-M   'P 1'
#
loop_
_entity.id
_entity.type
_entity.pdbx_description
1 polymer ?
#
loop_
_entity_poly.entity_id
_entity_poly.type
_entity_poly.pdbx_seq_one_letter_code
_entity_poly.pdbx_strand_id
1 'polypeptide(L)'
;VCLFIFLLTHGILKIIEHYNVSIGNSENKLTDYFYIITTNSYLRPSIILLIPIVGIFTNKKIGWILIQSYFYFLITNLVFPATQIDLTDNTLILINIIGFLLLLLIIILMNKNKIRNLTYGIKKNELISKNIIASIIGISTTIILVMIKNNLI
;
A
#
# COMPACT_ATOMS: atom_id res chain seq x y z
N VAL A 1 6.09 -7.49 -9.85
CA VAL A 1 5.27 -7.39 -11.08
C VAL A 1 4.13 -8.41 -11.04
N CYS A 2 4.37 -9.73 -10.84
CA CYS A 2 3.30 -10.73 -10.83
C CYS A 2 2.18 -10.42 -9.83
N LEU A 3 2.51 -10.05 -8.59
CA LEU A 3 1.52 -9.67 -7.58
C LEU A 3 0.69 -8.44 -8.02
N PHE A 4 1.31 -7.46 -8.68
CA PHE A 4 0.61 -6.30 -9.21
C PHE A 4 -0.41 -6.70 -10.29
N ILE A 5 0.00 -7.52 -11.25
CA ILE A 5 -0.89 -8.02 -12.31
C ILE A 5 -2.05 -8.80 -11.70
N PHE A 6 -1.77 -9.66 -10.71
CA PHE A 6 -2.79 -10.42 -9.99
C PHE A 6 -3.82 -9.50 -9.29
N LEU A 7 -3.35 -8.52 -8.52
CA LEU A 7 -4.24 -7.58 -7.82
C LEU A 7 -5.03 -6.69 -8.79
N LEU A 8 -4.40 -6.26 -9.89
CA LEU A 8 -5.07 -5.47 -10.92
C LEU A 8 -6.17 -6.27 -11.61
N THR A 9 -5.88 -7.48 -12.07
CA THR A 9 -6.87 -8.38 -12.69
C THR A 9 -8.01 -8.71 -11.74
N HIS A 10 -7.70 -9.03 -10.49
CA HIS A 10 -8.72 -9.30 -9.46
C HIS A 10 -9.61 -8.08 -9.22
N GLY A 11 -9.03 -6.88 -9.13
CA GLY A 11 -9.79 -5.64 -8.99
C GLY A 11 -10.71 -5.36 -10.18
N ILE A 12 -10.23 -5.55 -11.41
CA ILE A 12 -11.05 -5.40 -12.63
C ILE A 12 -12.20 -6.40 -12.66
N LEU A 13 -11.95 -7.67 -12.35
CA LEU A 13 -12.99 -8.70 -12.29
C LEU A 13 -14.07 -8.35 -11.26
N LYS A 14 -13.68 -7.83 -10.09
CA LYS A 14 -14.64 -7.38 -9.06
C LYS A 14 -15.48 -6.18 -9.54
N ILE A 15 -14.91 -5.26 -10.29
CA ILE A 15 -15.68 -4.14 -10.90
C ILE A 15 -16.71 -4.67 -11.89
N ILE A 16 -16.32 -5.60 -12.76
CA ILE A 16 -17.23 -6.21 -13.74
C ILE A 16 -18.35 -6.99 -13.04
N GLU A 17 -18.02 -7.77 -12.03
CA GLU A 17 -18.98 -8.52 -11.21
C GLU A 17 -19.99 -7.56 -10.55
N HIS A 18 -19.50 -6.50 -9.91
CA HIS A 18 -20.34 -5.50 -9.26
C HIS A 18 -21.25 -4.79 -10.26
N TYR A 19 -20.73 -4.41 -11.44
CA TYR A 19 -21.52 -3.80 -12.50
C TYR A 19 -22.65 -4.72 -12.94
N ASN A 20 -22.37 -5.98 -13.25
CA ASN A 20 -23.36 -6.94 -13.72
C ASN A 20 -24.46 -7.23 -12.70
N VAL A 21 -24.12 -7.25 -11.41
CA VAL A 21 -25.08 -7.53 -10.33
C VAL A 21 -25.95 -6.30 -10.01
N SER A 22 -25.34 -5.10 -9.97
CA SER A 22 -26.01 -3.90 -9.43
C SER A 22 -26.63 -3.00 -10.48
N ILE A 23 -26.10 -2.97 -11.71
CA ILE A 23 -26.39 -1.92 -12.69
C ILE A 23 -26.71 -2.48 -14.10
N GLY A 24 -26.66 -3.77 -14.31
CA GLY A 24 -26.65 -4.47 -15.61
C GLY A 24 -27.61 -4.01 -16.74
N ASN A 25 -28.56 -3.10 -16.47
CA ASN A 25 -29.55 -2.58 -17.41
C ASN A 25 -29.54 -1.04 -17.58
N SER A 26 -28.47 -0.36 -17.20
CA SER A 26 -28.39 1.11 -17.30
C SER A 26 -28.03 1.57 -18.69
N GLU A 27 -28.61 2.71 -19.10
CA GLU A 27 -28.35 3.34 -20.41
C GLU A 27 -26.93 3.99 -20.47
N ASN A 28 -26.34 4.39 -19.34
CA ASN A 28 -25.09 5.13 -19.24
C ASN A 28 -23.93 4.30 -18.70
N LYS A 29 -23.54 3.23 -19.40
CA LYS A 29 -22.49 2.28 -18.97
C LYS A 29 -21.18 2.91 -18.51
N LEU A 30 -20.68 3.95 -19.16
CA LEU A 30 -19.40 4.58 -18.81
C LEU A 30 -19.46 5.30 -17.46
N THR A 31 -20.52 6.06 -17.20
CA THR A 31 -20.70 6.77 -15.92
C THR A 31 -20.80 5.80 -14.75
N ASP A 32 -21.47 4.66 -14.96
CA ASP A 32 -21.66 3.64 -13.96
C ASP A 32 -20.34 2.91 -13.60
N TYR A 33 -19.52 2.59 -14.62
CA TYR A 33 -18.17 2.08 -14.36
C TYR A 33 -17.30 3.08 -13.60
N PHE A 34 -17.34 4.36 -13.97
CA PHE A 34 -16.61 5.41 -13.23
C PHE A 34 -17.10 5.52 -11.79
N TYR A 35 -18.39 5.46 -11.56
CA TYR A 35 -18.97 5.47 -10.22
C TYR A 35 -18.48 4.29 -9.39
N ILE A 36 -18.51 3.06 -9.92
CA ILE A 36 -18.03 1.87 -9.23
C ILE A 36 -16.53 1.98 -8.90
N ILE A 37 -15.71 2.47 -9.84
CA ILE A 37 -14.25 2.62 -9.65
C ILE A 37 -13.95 3.65 -8.56
N THR A 38 -14.69 4.74 -8.50
CA THR A 38 -14.45 5.82 -7.51
C THR A 38 -14.98 5.48 -6.13
N THR A 39 -16.15 4.82 -6.07
CA THR A 39 -16.82 4.50 -4.80
C THR A 39 -16.23 3.26 -4.15
N ASN A 40 -15.84 2.25 -4.96
CA ASN A 40 -15.30 0.99 -4.43
C ASN A 40 -13.77 0.96 -4.44
N SER A 41 -13.22 0.28 -3.44
CA SER A 41 -11.76 0.21 -3.22
C SER A 41 -11.05 -0.90 -4.00
N TYR A 42 -11.68 -1.48 -5.02
CA TYR A 42 -11.18 -2.68 -5.72
C TYR A 42 -9.79 -2.50 -6.34
N LEU A 43 -9.48 -1.32 -6.89
CA LEU A 43 -8.18 -1.03 -7.51
C LEU A 43 -7.14 -0.43 -6.54
N ARG A 44 -7.55 -0.02 -5.34
CA ARG A 44 -6.63 0.63 -4.38
C ARG A 44 -5.39 -0.20 -4.08
N PRO A 45 -5.46 -1.52 -3.82
CA PRO A 45 -4.27 -2.32 -3.53
C PRO A 45 -3.27 -2.34 -4.68
N SER A 46 -3.74 -2.44 -5.93
CA SER A 46 -2.87 -2.43 -7.11
C SER A 46 -2.24 -1.05 -7.34
N ILE A 47 -2.99 0.04 -7.18
CA ILE A 47 -2.47 1.41 -7.32
C ILE A 47 -1.38 1.68 -6.27
N ILE A 48 -1.59 1.29 -5.03
CA ILE A 48 -0.61 1.48 -3.96
C ILE A 48 0.66 0.65 -4.22
N LEU A 49 0.51 -0.56 -4.75
CA LEU A 49 1.65 -1.42 -5.11
C LEU A 49 2.49 -0.87 -6.27
N LEU A 50 1.98 0.09 -7.04
CA LEU A 50 2.79 0.82 -8.03
C LEU A 50 3.95 1.59 -7.37
N ILE A 51 3.78 2.09 -6.16
CA ILE A 51 4.82 2.89 -5.47
C ILE A 51 6.15 2.12 -5.39
N PRO A 52 6.25 0.93 -4.80
CA PRO A 52 7.49 0.18 -4.76
C PRO A 52 7.93 -0.34 -6.14
N ILE A 53 7.00 -0.64 -7.06
CA ILE A 53 7.34 -1.05 -8.42
C ILE A 53 8.05 0.10 -9.14
N VAL A 54 7.49 1.30 -9.16
CA VAL A 54 8.14 2.50 -9.71
C VAL A 54 9.46 2.74 -9.01
N GLY A 55 9.55 2.51 -7.70
CA GLY A 55 10.79 2.62 -6.92
C GLY A 55 11.92 1.71 -7.43
N ILE A 56 11.60 0.51 -7.94
CA ILE A 56 12.60 -0.42 -8.50
C ILE A 56 13.21 0.13 -9.81
N PHE A 57 12.41 0.84 -10.61
CA PHE A 57 12.81 1.35 -11.93
C PHE A 57 13.33 2.79 -11.91
N THR A 58 13.19 3.51 -10.81
CA THR A 58 13.65 4.91 -10.68
C THR A 58 15.10 5.01 -10.22
N ASN A 59 15.62 6.26 -10.20
CA ASN A 59 16.95 6.57 -9.69
C ASN A 59 17.16 5.93 -8.31
N LYS A 60 18.36 5.42 -8.09
CA LYS A 60 18.74 4.62 -6.91
C LYS A 60 18.25 5.22 -5.57
N LYS A 61 18.50 6.51 -5.32
CA LYS A 61 18.10 7.16 -4.06
C LYS A 61 16.58 7.34 -3.92
N ILE A 62 15.93 7.77 -5.00
CA ILE A 62 14.47 7.94 -5.04
C ILE A 62 13.78 6.57 -4.94
N GLY A 63 14.29 5.57 -5.67
CA GLY A 63 13.78 4.21 -5.63
C GLY A 63 13.76 3.64 -4.21
N TRP A 64 14.84 3.84 -3.46
CA TRP A 64 14.90 3.42 -2.06
C TRP A 64 13.84 4.12 -1.20
N ILE A 65 13.66 5.45 -1.37
CA ILE A 65 12.64 6.20 -0.61
C ILE A 65 11.25 5.66 -0.92
N LEU A 66 10.90 5.42 -2.20
CA LEU A 66 9.60 4.90 -2.60
C LEU A 66 9.33 3.50 -2.03
N ILE A 67 10.31 2.61 -2.10
CA ILE A 67 10.19 1.26 -1.54
C ILE A 67 10.03 1.32 -0.02
N GLN A 68 10.86 2.14 0.64
CA GLN A 68 10.81 2.29 2.09
C GLN A 68 9.49 2.94 2.55
N SER A 69 8.98 3.95 1.82
CA SER A 69 7.69 4.58 2.11
C SER A 69 6.52 3.60 2.02
N TYR A 70 6.58 2.66 1.08
CA TYR A 70 5.59 1.60 0.98
C TYR A 70 5.58 0.69 2.22
N PHE A 71 6.75 0.33 2.78
CA PHE A 71 6.81 -0.45 4.01
C PHE A 71 6.30 0.33 5.23
N TYR A 72 6.60 1.63 5.33
CA TYR A 72 6.02 2.48 6.37
C TYR A 72 4.50 2.60 6.22
N PHE A 73 4.00 2.73 4.99
CA PHE A 73 2.57 2.68 4.70
C PHE A 73 1.94 1.37 5.17
N LEU A 74 2.53 0.21 4.87
CA LEU A 74 2.02 -1.09 5.30
C LEU A 74 1.99 -1.22 6.84
N ILE A 75 3.06 -0.79 7.53
CA ILE A 75 3.09 -0.79 9.01
C ILE A 75 1.97 0.08 9.57
N THR A 76 1.80 1.29 9.05
CA THR A 76 0.76 2.21 9.53
C THR A 76 -0.63 1.63 9.30
N ASN A 77 -0.88 1.02 8.14
CA ASN A 77 -2.15 0.33 7.86
C ASN A 77 -2.39 -0.91 8.71
N LEU A 78 -1.35 -1.56 9.19
CA LEU A 78 -1.48 -2.70 10.10
C LEU A 78 -1.80 -2.24 11.52
N VAL A 79 -1.18 -1.15 11.98
CA VAL A 79 -1.36 -0.64 13.35
C VAL A 79 -2.68 0.11 13.51
N PHE A 80 -3.12 0.88 12.51
CA PHE A 80 -4.34 1.69 12.59
C PHE A 80 -5.62 0.86 12.87
N PRO A 81 -5.90 -0.25 12.14
CA PRO A 81 -7.03 -1.12 12.45
C PRO A 81 -6.81 -1.97 13.70
N ALA A 82 -5.57 -2.22 14.12
CA ALA A 82 -5.29 -3.03 15.31
C ALA A 82 -5.92 -2.46 16.59
N THR A 83 -6.17 -1.14 16.63
CA THR A 83 -6.90 -0.48 17.72
C THR A 83 -8.40 -0.82 17.77
N GLN A 84 -8.95 -1.40 16.69
CA GLN A 84 -10.35 -1.78 16.54
C GLN A 84 -10.56 -3.30 16.48
N ILE A 85 -9.48 -4.08 16.57
CA ILE A 85 -9.56 -5.55 16.57
C ILE A 85 -10.18 -6.00 17.90
N ASP A 86 -11.17 -6.86 17.80
CA ASP A 86 -11.71 -7.55 18.97
C ASP A 86 -10.60 -8.42 19.60
N LEU A 87 -10.17 -8.03 20.79
CA LEU A 87 -9.07 -8.67 21.52
C LEU A 87 -9.39 -10.13 21.93
N THR A 88 -10.58 -10.60 21.60
CA THR A 88 -10.98 -11.99 21.85
C THR A 88 -10.52 -12.97 20.78
N ASP A 89 -10.18 -12.49 19.58
CA ASP A 89 -9.67 -13.35 18.48
C ASP A 89 -8.13 -13.45 18.49
N ASN A 90 -7.64 -14.44 19.23
CA ASN A 90 -6.21 -14.72 19.34
C ASN A 90 -5.52 -14.97 17.98
N THR A 91 -6.24 -15.49 16.98
CA THR A 91 -5.68 -15.80 15.66
C THR A 91 -5.39 -14.52 14.88
N LEU A 92 -6.34 -13.57 14.91
CA LEU A 92 -6.15 -12.27 14.26
C LEU A 92 -5.02 -11.47 14.92
N ILE A 93 -4.94 -11.49 16.24
CA ILE A 93 -3.85 -10.85 16.98
C ILE A 93 -2.49 -11.43 16.58
N LEU A 94 -2.36 -12.75 16.54
CA LEU A 94 -1.13 -13.44 16.17
C LEU A 94 -0.69 -13.08 14.74
N ILE A 95 -1.61 -13.10 13.77
CA ILE A 95 -1.34 -12.73 12.38
C ILE A 95 -0.84 -11.28 12.28
N ASN A 96 -1.46 -10.35 13.01
CA ASN A 96 -1.04 -8.94 13.04
C ASN A 96 0.36 -8.77 13.63
N ILE A 97 0.68 -9.45 14.73
CA ILE A 97 2.01 -9.40 15.35
C ILE A 97 3.08 -9.95 14.39
N ILE A 98 2.83 -11.11 13.76
CA ILE A 98 3.76 -11.71 12.80
C ILE A 98 3.95 -10.76 11.60
N GLY A 99 2.87 -10.22 11.05
CA GLY A 99 2.93 -9.25 9.95
C GLY A 99 3.76 -8.01 10.30
N PHE A 100 3.54 -7.45 11.49
CA PHE A 100 4.29 -6.30 11.99
C PHE A 100 5.79 -6.60 12.13
N LEU A 101 6.15 -7.75 12.73
CA LEU A 101 7.54 -8.17 12.89
C LEU A 101 8.23 -8.41 11.55
N LEU A 102 7.54 -9.01 10.58
CA LEU A 102 8.07 -9.21 9.23
C LEU A 102 8.33 -7.87 8.53
N LEU A 103 7.41 -6.91 8.61
CA LEU A 103 7.59 -5.58 8.03
C LEU A 103 8.75 -4.82 8.69
N LEU A 104 8.88 -4.88 10.01
CA LEU A 104 10.04 -4.32 10.72
C LEU A 104 11.35 -4.96 10.26
N LEU A 105 11.38 -6.28 10.11
CA LEU A 105 12.56 -7.00 9.62
C LEU A 105 12.95 -6.50 8.22
N ILE A 106 11.99 -6.32 7.31
CA ILE A 106 12.26 -5.82 5.95
C ILE A 106 12.83 -4.41 6.00
N ILE A 107 12.27 -3.50 6.82
CA ILE A 107 12.79 -2.15 7.00
C ILE A 107 14.24 -2.19 7.52
N ILE A 108 14.54 -3.03 8.50
CA ILE A 108 15.91 -3.21 9.03
C ILE A 108 16.84 -3.73 7.93
N LEU A 109 16.40 -4.70 7.14
CA LEU A 109 17.19 -5.25 6.03
C LEU A 109 17.49 -4.20 4.96
N MET A 110 16.52 -3.38 4.59
CA MET A 110 16.68 -2.26 3.64
C MET A 110 17.69 -1.22 4.14
N ASN A 111 17.84 -1.05 5.45
CA ASN A 111 18.79 -0.14 6.08
C ASN A 111 20.21 -0.73 6.21
N LYS A 112 20.41 -2.04 5.95
CA LYS A 112 21.77 -2.65 5.99
C LYS A 112 22.66 -2.02 4.93
N ASN A 113 23.93 -1.83 5.29
CA ASN A 113 24.93 -1.15 4.44
C ASN A 113 25.03 -1.76 3.03
N LYS A 114 24.96 -3.08 2.92
CA LYS A 114 25.02 -3.81 1.64
C LYS A 114 23.86 -3.39 0.69
N ILE A 115 22.66 -3.31 1.19
CA ILE A 115 21.48 -2.93 0.37
C ILE A 115 21.45 -1.42 0.16
N ARG A 116 21.50 -0.66 1.24
CA ARG A 116 21.39 0.80 1.24
C ARG A 116 22.48 1.49 0.38
N ASN A 117 23.75 1.12 0.61
CA ASN A 117 24.87 1.81 -0.03
C ASN A 117 25.23 1.21 -1.39
N LEU A 118 25.38 -0.13 -1.49
CA LEU A 118 25.81 -0.76 -2.73
C LEU A 118 24.72 -0.73 -3.81
N THR A 119 23.46 -0.95 -3.43
CA THR A 119 22.36 -1.00 -4.42
C THR A 119 21.77 0.38 -4.67
N TYR A 120 21.54 1.19 -3.62
CA TYR A 120 20.82 2.45 -3.73
C TYR A 120 21.72 3.70 -3.59
N GLY A 121 22.99 3.55 -3.25
CA GLY A 121 23.96 4.66 -3.15
C GLY A 121 23.69 5.63 -1.99
N ILE A 122 22.98 5.19 -0.93
CA ILE A 122 22.67 6.03 0.24
C ILE A 122 23.79 5.89 1.28
N LYS A 123 24.45 6.98 1.57
CA LYS A 123 25.50 7.06 2.57
C LYS A 123 24.93 7.04 4.00
N LYS A 124 25.75 6.66 5.01
CA LYS A 124 25.32 6.57 6.40
C LYS A 124 24.79 7.91 6.95
N ASN A 125 25.38 9.02 6.58
CA ASN A 125 24.97 10.37 6.99
C ASN A 125 23.62 10.82 6.38
N GLU A 126 23.23 10.26 5.22
CA GLU A 126 21.95 10.55 4.56
C GLU A 126 20.79 9.67 5.07
N LEU A 127 21.10 8.57 5.77
CA LEU A 127 20.13 7.53 6.12
C LEU A 127 18.97 8.05 6.95
N ILE A 128 19.25 8.83 7.99
CA ILE A 128 18.21 9.35 8.90
C ILE A 128 17.25 10.26 8.11
N SER A 129 17.80 11.22 7.36
CA SER A 129 16.97 12.14 6.56
C SER A 129 16.10 11.40 5.53
N LYS A 130 16.66 10.39 4.83
CA LYS A 130 15.92 9.61 3.84
C LYS A 130 14.84 8.71 4.48
N ASN A 131 15.09 8.14 5.67
CA ASN A 131 14.09 7.41 6.42
C ASN A 131 12.95 8.31 6.90
N ILE A 132 13.26 9.51 7.38
CA ILE A 132 12.23 10.50 7.78
C ILE A 132 11.34 10.84 6.58
N ILE A 133 11.92 11.14 5.43
CA ILE A 133 11.14 11.42 4.21
C ILE A 133 10.24 10.22 3.85
N ALA A 134 10.80 9.02 3.84
CA ALA A 134 10.05 7.81 3.52
C ALA A 134 8.90 7.54 4.53
N SER A 135 9.14 7.75 5.82
CA SER A 135 8.10 7.58 6.85
C SER A 135 6.99 8.61 6.72
N ILE A 136 7.33 9.89 6.47
CA ILE A 136 6.33 10.93 6.24
C ILE A 136 5.45 10.58 5.04
N ILE A 137 6.03 10.18 3.91
CA ILE A 137 5.27 9.78 2.72
C ILE A 137 4.36 8.59 3.04
N GLY A 138 4.87 7.54 3.68
CA GLY A 138 4.09 6.35 4.00
C GLY A 138 2.92 6.62 4.94
N ILE A 139 3.16 7.37 6.03
CA ILE A 139 2.14 7.74 7.01
C ILE A 139 1.08 8.66 6.37
N SER A 140 1.52 9.69 5.62
CA SER A 140 0.61 10.61 4.93
C SER A 140 -0.29 9.88 3.93
N THR A 141 0.23 8.90 3.22
CA THR A 141 -0.56 8.07 2.30
C THR A 141 -1.66 7.32 3.05
N THR A 142 -1.37 6.75 4.22
CA THR A 142 -2.40 6.10 5.05
C THR A 142 -3.48 7.08 5.49
N ILE A 143 -3.08 8.26 6.01
CA ILE A 143 -4.03 9.29 6.48
C ILE A 143 -4.95 9.73 5.33
N ILE A 144 -4.39 10.02 4.16
CA ILE A 144 -5.16 10.42 2.97
C ILE A 144 -6.18 9.34 2.60
N LEU A 145 -5.78 8.06 2.58
CA LEU A 145 -6.69 6.97 2.25
C LEU A 145 -7.82 6.78 3.28
N VAL A 146 -7.52 6.96 4.56
CA VAL A 146 -8.53 6.93 5.63
C VAL A 146 -9.51 8.10 5.47
N MET A 147 -9.02 9.31 5.20
CA MET A 147 -9.87 10.48 4.96
C MET A 147 -10.79 10.30 3.74
N ILE A 148 -10.25 9.78 2.63
CA ILE A 148 -11.04 9.48 1.44
C ILE A 148 -12.12 8.45 1.77
N LYS A 149 -11.81 7.41 2.53
CA LYS A 149 -12.78 6.40 2.92
C LYS A 149 -13.91 6.98 3.77
N ASN A 150 -13.58 7.85 4.73
CA ASN A 150 -14.57 8.44 5.64
C ASN A 150 -15.45 9.51 4.98
N ASN A 151 -14.97 10.16 3.91
CA ASN A 151 -15.76 11.18 3.18
C ASN A 151 -16.63 10.56 2.07
N LEU A 152 -16.48 9.28 1.76
CA LEU A 152 -17.27 8.56 0.75
C LEU A 152 -18.39 7.70 1.38
N ILE A 153 -18.51 7.70 2.72
CA ILE A 153 -19.59 7.09 3.49
C ILE A 153 -20.54 8.19 3.97
#